data_51b68801e627f1eda2d946d9f6b5ce77
#
_entry.id   51b68801e627f1eda2d946d9f6b5ce77
#
_cell.length_a   1.000
_cell.length_b   1.000
_cell.length_c   1.000
_cell.angle_alpha   90.00
_cell.angle_beta   90.00
_cell.angle_gamma   90.00
#
_symmetry.space_group_name_H-M   'P 1'
#
loop_
_entity.id
_entity.type
_entity.pdbx_description
1 polymer ?
#
loop_
_entity_poly.entity_id
_entity_poly.type
_entity_poly.pdbx_seq_one_letter_code
_entity_poly.pdbx_strand_id
1 'polypeptide(L)'
;MASLSEILKSTAESKQQRTENNKAAREQLSQMRDGALMAITTNPDLYARFLVLQADNISLSAGNIALALSQMVEPTKIGTTDFWHKQGRYVMDEEMGKGAAVFVPPRNQNFRGYLMGSYYDVSQTTGKPMREPEPLAEGSERMNAAFAALLGAAPVGFIENTGLDVPVRYNERECILEINTEYSAGQVFAAPATEISYARLHDRGMNRDYDRGTFQMNAESIGFMVCRRFGVDCPLPDAAGVQQFYSYYAPDERGKSLDFLRQTARNMGETVERSIQPRQQEHTASRGSGNRQYGRR
;
A
#
# COMPACT_ATOMS: atom_id res chain seq x y z
N MET A 1 51.66 6.35 -25.73
CA MET A 1 50.25 6.03 -26.09
C MET A 1 50.02 4.59 -25.63
N ALA A 2 48.91 4.34 -24.88
CA ALA A 2 48.58 2.99 -24.47
C ALA A 2 48.29 2.12 -25.71
N SER A 3 48.72 0.86 -25.71
CA SER A 3 48.38 -0.09 -26.77
C SER A 3 46.89 -0.46 -26.72
N LEU A 4 46.32 -0.88 -27.85
CA LEU A 4 44.95 -1.35 -27.91
C LEU A 4 44.70 -2.50 -26.93
N SER A 5 45.66 -3.36 -26.72
CA SER A 5 45.62 -4.46 -25.74
C SER A 5 45.50 -3.96 -24.30
N GLU A 6 46.26 -2.93 -23.93
CA GLU A 6 46.17 -2.31 -22.59
C GLU A 6 44.83 -1.63 -22.35
N ILE A 7 44.28 -0.95 -23.40
CA ILE A 7 42.95 -0.33 -23.31
C ILE A 7 41.85 -1.39 -23.13
N LEU A 8 41.89 -2.49 -23.87
CA LEU A 8 40.93 -3.58 -23.74
C LEU A 8 41.01 -4.24 -22.37
N LYS A 9 42.22 -4.49 -21.85
CA LYS A 9 42.42 -5.10 -20.52
C LYS A 9 41.87 -4.18 -19.41
N SER A 10 42.25 -2.90 -19.40
CA SER A 10 41.78 -1.94 -18.40
C SER A 10 40.28 -1.72 -18.45
N THR A 11 39.66 -1.75 -19.66
CA THR A 11 38.23 -1.66 -19.84
C THR A 11 37.51 -2.90 -19.29
N ALA A 12 38.05 -4.09 -19.50
CA ALA A 12 37.52 -5.34 -18.97
C ALA A 12 37.58 -5.38 -17.43
N GLU A 13 38.73 -5.02 -16.87
CA GLU A 13 38.93 -4.90 -15.41
C GLU A 13 37.96 -3.87 -14.78
N SER A 14 37.81 -2.70 -15.40
CA SER A 14 36.86 -1.68 -14.94
C SER A 14 35.40 -2.17 -14.97
N LYS A 15 35.01 -2.92 -16.00
CA LYS A 15 33.67 -3.53 -16.08
C LYS A 15 33.47 -4.59 -15.00
N GLN A 16 34.44 -5.43 -14.78
CA GLN A 16 34.39 -6.46 -13.74
C GLN A 16 34.25 -5.82 -12.36
N GLN A 17 35.12 -4.86 -12.03
CA GLN A 17 35.11 -4.13 -10.77
C GLN A 17 33.76 -3.44 -10.53
N ARG A 18 33.18 -2.80 -11.56
CA ARG A 18 31.87 -2.18 -11.49
C ARG A 18 30.74 -3.20 -11.22
N THR A 19 30.82 -4.38 -11.82
CA THR A 19 29.88 -5.47 -11.60
C THR A 19 29.95 -6.00 -10.18
N GLU A 20 31.16 -6.21 -9.66
CA GLU A 20 31.39 -6.66 -8.29
C GLU A 20 30.92 -5.63 -7.26
N ASN A 21 31.24 -4.34 -7.46
CA ASN A 21 30.77 -3.26 -6.60
C ASN A 21 29.23 -3.16 -6.58
N ASN A 22 28.59 -3.28 -7.74
CA ASN A 22 27.13 -3.27 -7.83
C ASN A 22 26.51 -4.47 -7.11
N LYS A 23 27.11 -5.65 -7.22
CA LYS A 23 26.65 -6.85 -6.51
C LYS A 23 26.77 -6.65 -4.99
N ALA A 24 27.91 -6.20 -4.51
CA ALA A 24 28.15 -5.93 -3.09
C ALA A 24 27.16 -4.88 -2.53
N ALA A 25 26.93 -3.79 -3.26
CA ALA A 25 25.98 -2.75 -2.85
C ALA A 25 24.53 -3.28 -2.77
N ARG A 26 24.13 -4.15 -3.70
CA ARG A 26 22.79 -4.79 -3.67
C ARG A 26 22.66 -5.75 -2.49
N GLU A 27 23.69 -6.50 -2.19
CA GLU A 27 23.73 -7.41 -1.04
C GLU A 27 23.64 -6.63 0.28
N GLN A 28 24.39 -5.56 0.41
CA GLN A 28 24.31 -4.66 1.56
C GLN A 28 22.92 -4.05 1.73
N LEU A 29 22.29 -3.58 0.64
CA LEU A 29 20.93 -3.05 0.67
C LEU A 29 19.89 -4.12 1.06
N SER A 30 20.09 -5.37 0.61
CA SER A 30 19.23 -6.49 1.01
C SER A 30 19.37 -6.80 2.50
N GLN A 31 20.58 -6.83 3.03
CA GLN A 31 20.83 -7.04 4.47
C GLN A 31 20.23 -5.89 5.31
N MET A 32 20.33 -4.65 4.85
CA MET A 32 19.71 -3.50 5.50
C MET A 32 18.18 -3.63 5.52
N ARG A 33 17.56 -4.05 4.42
CA ARG A 33 16.11 -4.30 4.34
C ARG A 33 15.69 -5.37 5.35
N ASP A 34 16.41 -6.49 5.39
CA ASP A 34 16.08 -7.60 6.25
C ASP A 34 16.24 -7.22 7.73
N GLY A 35 17.27 -6.44 8.07
CA GLY A 35 17.45 -5.86 9.40
C GLY A 35 16.34 -4.88 9.77
N ALA A 36 15.91 -4.03 8.84
CA ALA A 36 14.81 -3.08 9.06
C ALA A 36 13.47 -3.80 9.26
N LEU A 37 13.17 -4.84 8.46
CA LEU A 37 11.98 -5.67 8.63
C LEU A 37 11.99 -6.40 9.98
N MET A 38 13.16 -6.89 10.40
CA MET A 38 13.32 -7.50 11.72
C MET A 38 13.01 -6.47 12.83
N ALA A 39 13.59 -5.27 12.75
CA ALA A 39 13.36 -4.23 13.75
C ALA A 39 11.87 -3.83 13.85
N ILE A 40 11.20 -3.65 12.72
CA ILE A 40 9.76 -3.33 12.66
C ILE A 40 8.93 -4.44 13.31
N THR A 41 9.25 -5.69 13.05
CA THR A 41 8.46 -6.85 13.55
C THR A 41 8.85 -7.32 14.95
N THR A 42 9.74 -6.59 15.64
CA THR A 42 10.14 -6.85 17.02
C THR A 42 9.93 -5.66 17.96
N ASN A 43 9.56 -4.50 17.42
CA ASN A 43 9.38 -3.27 18.19
C ASN A 43 7.99 -2.67 17.89
N PRO A 44 7.10 -2.57 18.88
CA PRO A 44 5.76 -2.01 18.72
C PRO A 44 5.72 -0.58 18.16
N ASP A 45 6.62 0.30 18.61
CA ASP A 45 6.66 1.70 18.15
C ASP A 45 7.10 1.80 16.70
N LEU A 46 8.09 1.00 16.29
CA LEU A 46 8.51 0.93 14.89
C LEU A 46 7.42 0.30 14.00
N TYR A 47 6.67 -0.68 14.51
CA TYR A 47 5.53 -1.25 13.80
C TYR A 47 4.43 -0.21 13.57
N ALA A 48 4.09 0.57 14.60
CA ALA A 48 3.13 1.67 14.48
C ALA A 48 3.58 2.73 13.45
N ARG A 49 4.84 3.15 13.50
CA ARG A 49 5.42 4.09 12.51
C ARG A 49 5.41 3.50 11.09
N PHE A 50 5.71 2.21 10.96
CA PHE A 50 5.64 1.50 9.69
C PHE A 50 4.22 1.55 9.12
N LEU A 51 3.18 1.25 9.92
CA LEU A 51 1.79 1.27 9.46
C LEU A 51 1.36 2.65 8.95
N VAL A 52 1.74 3.72 9.68
CA VAL A 52 1.45 5.10 9.27
C VAL A 52 2.10 5.40 7.91
N LEU A 53 3.40 5.17 7.78
CA LEU A 53 4.12 5.43 6.53
C LEU A 53 3.62 4.54 5.38
N GLN A 54 3.31 3.27 5.67
CA GLN A 54 2.79 2.35 4.66
C GLN A 54 1.40 2.75 4.17
N ALA A 55 0.51 3.19 5.04
CA ALA A 55 -0.82 3.69 4.67
C ALA A 55 -0.74 4.91 3.75
N ASP A 56 0.13 5.87 4.07
CA ASP A 56 0.36 7.07 3.28
C ASP A 56 1.05 6.76 1.93
N ASN A 57 1.74 5.62 1.83
CA ASN A 57 2.50 5.17 0.65
C ASN A 57 2.11 3.74 0.22
N ILE A 58 0.81 3.46 0.16
CA ILE A 58 0.25 2.11 -0.03
C ILE A 58 0.71 1.39 -1.31
N SER A 59 1.15 2.11 -2.33
CA SER A 59 1.67 1.56 -3.58
C SER A 59 3.09 0.98 -3.47
N LEU A 60 3.85 1.38 -2.44
CA LEU A 60 5.23 0.96 -2.23
C LEU A 60 5.28 -0.36 -1.45
N SER A 61 6.26 -1.22 -1.73
CA SER A 61 6.43 -2.49 -1.03
C SER A 61 6.83 -2.29 0.43
N ALA A 62 6.44 -3.21 1.31
CA ALA A 62 6.80 -3.19 2.73
C ALA A 62 8.31 -3.14 2.95
N GLY A 63 9.08 -3.86 2.13
CA GLY A 63 10.54 -3.82 2.19
C GLY A 63 11.13 -2.45 1.86
N ASN A 64 10.54 -1.71 0.92
CA ASN A 64 11.01 -0.35 0.61
C ASN A 64 10.57 0.67 1.67
N ILE A 65 9.40 0.50 2.28
CA ILE A 65 8.97 1.30 3.44
C ILE A 65 9.92 1.06 4.63
N ALA A 66 10.28 -0.20 4.87
CA ALA A 66 11.25 -0.55 5.92
C ALA A 66 12.63 0.10 5.67
N LEU A 67 13.12 0.06 4.43
CA LEU A 67 14.36 0.75 4.03
C LEU A 67 14.26 2.26 4.25
N ALA A 68 13.16 2.90 3.88
CA ALA A 68 12.96 4.33 4.08
C ALA A 68 12.97 4.70 5.57
N LEU A 69 12.24 3.95 6.40
CA LEU A 69 12.19 4.17 7.85
C LEU A 69 13.55 4.00 8.53
N SER A 70 14.40 3.12 8.01
CA SER A 70 15.74 2.89 8.58
C SER A 70 16.77 3.96 8.20
N GLN A 71 16.49 4.77 7.18
CA GLN A 71 17.43 5.73 6.60
C GLN A 71 16.99 7.20 6.74
N MET A 72 15.69 7.45 6.98
CA MET A 72 15.13 8.80 7.03
C MET A 72 14.58 9.12 8.42
N VAL A 73 14.64 10.38 8.81
CA VAL A 73 14.02 10.88 10.02
C VAL A 73 12.57 11.26 9.68
N GLU A 74 11.62 10.60 10.33
CA GLU A 74 10.17 10.87 10.22
C GLU A 74 9.64 11.08 8.79
N PRO A 75 9.91 10.13 7.86
CA PRO A 75 9.39 10.26 6.50
C PRO A 75 7.85 10.20 6.49
N THR A 76 7.23 10.94 5.57
CA THR A 76 5.77 11.02 5.45
C THR A 76 5.29 10.55 4.07
N LYS A 77 5.57 11.30 3.02
CA LYS A 77 5.27 10.93 1.64
C LYS A 77 6.56 10.79 0.87
N ILE A 78 6.82 9.59 0.37
CA ILE A 78 8.10 9.25 -0.25
C ILE A 78 7.92 8.78 -1.70
N GLY A 79 8.91 9.06 -2.52
CA GLY A 79 8.88 8.64 -3.92
C GLY A 79 10.20 8.87 -4.65
N THR A 80 10.29 8.29 -5.84
CA THR A 80 11.42 8.54 -6.75
C THR A 80 11.37 9.95 -7.33
N THR A 81 12.45 10.42 -7.92
CA THR A 81 12.45 11.67 -8.69
C THR A 81 11.36 11.69 -9.77
N ASP A 82 11.15 10.58 -10.47
CA ASP A 82 10.09 10.46 -11.49
C ASP A 82 8.67 10.56 -10.89
N PHE A 83 8.46 10.01 -9.68
CA PHE A 83 7.20 10.18 -8.96
C PHE A 83 6.96 11.66 -8.64
N TRP A 84 7.96 12.35 -8.10
CA TRP A 84 7.85 13.76 -7.75
C TRP A 84 7.61 14.66 -8.98
N HIS A 85 8.31 14.41 -10.08
CA HIS A 85 8.06 15.13 -11.34
C HIS A 85 6.60 15.01 -11.81
N LYS A 86 6.02 13.81 -11.72
CA LYS A 86 4.60 13.60 -12.07
C LYS A 86 3.64 14.35 -11.14
N GLN A 87 4.04 14.61 -9.91
CA GLN A 87 3.29 15.45 -8.97
C GLN A 87 3.54 16.96 -9.15
N GLY A 88 4.39 17.36 -10.11
CA GLY A 88 4.81 18.73 -10.32
C GLY A 88 5.74 19.25 -9.22
N ARG A 89 6.50 18.34 -8.61
CA ARG A 89 7.51 18.64 -7.59
C ARG A 89 8.88 18.16 -8.02
N TYR A 90 9.92 18.75 -7.46
CA TYR A 90 11.30 18.48 -7.80
C TYR A 90 12.11 18.31 -6.51
N VAL A 91 13.00 17.34 -6.48
CA VAL A 91 13.97 17.20 -5.38
C VAL A 91 14.88 18.43 -5.39
N MET A 92 15.05 19.06 -4.25
CA MET A 92 15.92 20.23 -4.10
C MET A 92 17.38 19.83 -4.37
N ASP A 93 18.16 20.73 -4.98
CA ASP A 93 19.54 20.45 -5.38
C ASP A 93 20.41 20.02 -4.20
N GLU A 94 20.24 20.67 -3.05
CA GLU A 94 20.93 20.36 -1.79
C GLU A 94 20.53 18.99 -1.20
N GLU A 95 19.41 18.43 -1.61
CA GLU A 95 18.90 17.12 -1.17
C GLU A 95 19.23 15.99 -2.16
N MET A 96 19.73 16.32 -3.33
CA MET A 96 20.13 15.31 -4.31
C MET A 96 21.23 14.41 -3.73
N GLY A 97 20.99 13.10 -3.81
CA GLY A 97 21.91 12.08 -3.25
C GLY A 97 21.70 11.74 -1.77
N LYS A 98 20.81 12.45 -1.04
CA LYS A 98 20.46 12.17 0.36
C LYS A 98 19.18 11.32 0.52
N GLY A 99 18.61 10.85 -0.57
CA GLY A 99 17.43 9.97 -0.53
C GLY A 99 17.76 8.59 0.05
N ALA A 100 16.74 7.93 0.60
CA ALA A 100 16.85 6.55 1.06
C ALA A 100 17.12 5.59 -0.11
N ALA A 101 18.12 4.74 0.02
CA ALA A 101 18.42 3.70 -0.94
C ALA A 101 17.35 2.61 -0.90
N VAL A 102 16.79 2.25 -2.05
CA VAL A 102 15.67 1.32 -2.18
C VAL A 102 15.77 0.47 -3.44
N PHE A 103 14.94 -0.57 -3.54
CA PHE A 103 14.78 -1.36 -4.75
C PHE A 103 13.64 -0.78 -5.61
N VAL A 104 13.95 -0.41 -6.84
CA VAL A 104 12.98 0.14 -7.80
C VAL A 104 12.82 -0.77 -9.02
N PRO A 105 11.63 -0.86 -9.63
CA PRO A 105 11.46 -1.59 -10.87
C PRO A 105 12.28 -0.93 -11.99
N PRO A 106 12.82 -1.70 -12.92
CA PRO A 106 13.53 -1.16 -14.07
C PRO A 106 12.56 -0.43 -15.01
N ARG A 107 13.01 0.65 -15.64
CA ARG A 107 12.22 1.35 -16.67
C ARG A 107 12.01 0.48 -17.93
N ASN A 108 12.95 -0.41 -18.22
CA ASN A 108 12.87 -1.33 -19.36
C ASN A 108 12.21 -2.64 -18.92
N GLN A 109 11.05 -2.95 -19.48
CA GLN A 109 10.27 -4.18 -19.18
C GLN A 109 10.99 -5.48 -19.54
N ASN A 110 12.00 -5.43 -20.41
CA ASN A 110 12.83 -6.60 -20.77
C ASN A 110 13.83 -6.99 -19.69
N PHE A 111 14.07 -6.12 -18.71
CA PHE A 111 14.95 -6.43 -17.59
C PHE A 111 14.16 -7.08 -16.46
N ARG A 112 14.56 -8.29 -16.06
CA ARG A 112 13.96 -9.00 -14.94
C ARG A 112 14.67 -8.65 -13.64
N GLY A 113 13.93 -8.23 -12.62
CA GLY A 113 14.43 -7.91 -11.29
C GLY A 113 14.28 -6.45 -10.93
N TYR A 114 15.00 -6.01 -9.90
CA TYR A 114 14.95 -4.65 -9.37
C TYR A 114 16.30 -3.97 -9.50
N LEU A 115 16.30 -2.67 -9.68
CA LEU A 115 17.48 -1.80 -9.65
C LEU A 115 17.57 -1.13 -8.28
N MET A 116 18.77 -0.69 -7.92
CA MET A 116 18.92 0.26 -6.81
C MET A 116 18.51 1.65 -7.27
N GLY A 117 17.76 2.34 -6.45
CA GLY A 117 17.30 3.70 -6.65
C GLY A 117 17.20 4.45 -5.34
N SER A 118 16.65 5.65 -5.36
CA SER A 118 16.47 6.48 -4.17
C SER A 118 15.03 6.95 -4.05
N TYR A 119 14.50 6.93 -2.83
CA TYR A 119 13.28 7.66 -2.47
C TYR A 119 13.65 8.93 -1.73
N TYR A 120 12.92 9.98 -2.01
CA TYR A 120 12.99 11.26 -1.34
C TYR A 120 11.68 11.53 -0.64
N ASP A 121 11.72 12.08 0.56
CA ASP A 121 10.52 12.52 1.27
C ASP A 121 10.00 13.85 0.68
N VAL A 122 8.74 14.15 0.87
CA VAL A 122 8.11 15.39 0.42
C VAL A 122 8.85 16.63 0.96
N SER A 123 9.42 16.57 2.16
CA SER A 123 10.21 17.64 2.78
C SER A 123 11.50 17.95 2.03
N GLN A 124 12.02 16.99 1.26
CA GLN A 124 13.20 17.13 0.40
C GLN A 124 12.85 17.67 -1.00
N THR A 125 11.61 18.07 -1.22
CA THR A 125 11.12 18.50 -2.54
C THR A 125 10.47 19.86 -2.49
N THR A 126 10.52 20.58 -3.63
CA THR A 126 9.86 21.87 -3.84
C THR A 126 8.91 21.77 -5.03
N GLY A 127 7.96 22.70 -5.15
CA GLY A 127 7.02 22.76 -6.27
C GLY A 127 5.57 22.86 -5.83
N LYS A 128 4.64 22.25 -6.57
CA LYS A 128 3.21 22.31 -6.28
C LYS A 128 2.88 21.72 -4.90
N PRO A 129 1.92 22.30 -4.16
CA PRO A 129 1.41 21.67 -2.95
C PRO A 129 0.92 20.25 -3.25
N MET A 130 1.14 19.33 -2.29
CA MET A 130 0.53 18.01 -2.38
C MET A 130 -0.98 18.14 -2.26
N ARG A 131 -1.70 17.46 -3.15
CA ARG A 131 -3.16 17.35 -3.00
C ARG A 131 -3.45 16.29 -1.95
N GLU A 132 -4.00 16.72 -0.86
CA GLU A 132 -4.53 15.81 0.15
C GLU A 132 -5.85 15.20 -0.34
N PRO A 133 -6.07 13.90 -0.12
CA PRO A 133 -7.37 13.28 -0.39
C PRO A 133 -8.44 14.00 0.44
N GLU A 134 -9.59 14.25 -0.16
CA GLU A 134 -10.74 14.77 0.60
C GLU A 134 -11.27 13.66 1.52
N PRO A 135 -11.31 13.88 2.85
CA PRO A 135 -11.80 12.90 3.79
C PRO A 135 -13.24 12.46 3.49
N LEU A 136 -13.59 11.23 3.82
CA LEU A 136 -14.97 10.77 3.79
C LEU A 136 -15.71 11.37 4.97
N ALA A 137 -16.58 12.35 4.71
CA ALA A 137 -17.38 12.96 5.75
C ALA A 137 -18.52 12.04 6.19
N GLU A 138 -18.77 11.98 7.50
CA GLU A 138 -19.90 11.25 8.07
C GLU A 138 -21.22 11.71 7.45
N GLY A 139 -22.13 10.76 7.15
CA GLY A 139 -23.44 11.02 6.55
C GLY A 139 -23.44 11.44 5.08
N SER A 140 -22.27 11.52 4.45
CA SER A 140 -22.16 11.86 3.01
C SER A 140 -22.55 10.68 2.10
N GLU A 141 -23.04 10.99 0.90
CA GLU A 141 -23.27 9.97 -0.14
C GLU A 141 -21.98 9.21 -0.50
N ARG A 142 -20.83 9.88 -0.44
CA ARG A 142 -19.52 9.27 -0.65
C ARG A 142 -19.20 8.23 0.44
N MET A 143 -19.54 8.51 1.70
CA MET A 143 -19.38 7.56 2.80
C MET A 143 -20.28 6.34 2.60
N ASN A 144 -21.55 6.54 2.23
CA ASN A 144 -22.47 5.44 1.96
C ASN A 144 -21.98 4.58 0.78
N ALA A 145 -21.50 5.21 -0.30
CA ALA A 145 -20.94 4.49 -1.44
C ALA A 145 -19.65 3.71 -1.06
N ALA A 146 -18.81 4.29 -0.24
CA ALA A 146 -17.59 3.65 0.27
C ALA A 146 -17.91 2.43 1.15
N PHE A 147 -18.88 2.56 2.05
CA PHE A 147 -19.36 1.46 2.89
C PHE A 147 -19.93 0.31 2.04
N ALA A 148 -20.82 0.63 1.09
CA ALA A 148 -21.39 -0.36 0.17
C ALA A 148 -20.29 -1.07 -0.66
N ALA A 149 -19.26 -0.33 -1.07
CA ALA A 149 -18.13 -0.90 -1.81
C ALA A 149 -17.28 -1.85 -0.95
N LEU A 150 -17.07 -1.54 0.32
CA LEU A 150 -16.38 -2.43 1.26
C LEU A 150 -17.17 -3.74 1.44
N LEU A 151 -18.49 -3.65 1.68
CA LEU A 151 -19.33 -4.84 1.80
C LEU A 151 -19.37 -5.66 0.51
N GLY A 152 -19.46 -5.00 -0.65
CA GLY A 152 -19.40 -5.67 -1.95
C GLY A 152 -18.07 -6.34 -2.26
N ALA A 153 -16.97 -5.91 -1.61
CA ALA A 153 -15.64 -6.49 -1.73
C ALA A 153 -15.34 -7.58 -0.69
N ALA A 154 -16.27 -7.83 0.23
CA ALA A 154 -16.10 -8.87 1.24
C ALA A 154 -15.99 -10.26 0.59
N PRO A 155 -15.14 -11.16 1.11
CA PRO A 155 -15.02 -12.52 0.58
C PRO A 155 -16.20 -13.41 0.96
N VAL A 156 -17.08 -12.95 1.84
CA VAL A 156 -18.23 -13.66 2.41
C VAL A 156 -19.51 -12.82 2.27
N GLY A 157 -20.66 -13.48 2.41
CA GLY A 157 -21.96 -12.79 2.46
C GLY A 157 -22.15 -11.98 3.75
N PHE A 158 -23.25 -11.25 3.82
CA PHE A 158 -23.61 -10.50 5.02
C PHE A 158 -25.12 -10.62 5.32
N ILE A 159 -25.46 -10.49 6.61
CA ILE A 159 -26.84 -10.47 7.11
C ILE A 159 -27.03 -9.31 8.08
N GLU A 160 -28.29 -8.90 8.23
CA GLU A 160 -28.68 -7.97 9.28
C GLU A 160 -28.79 -8.69 10.62
N ASN A 161 -28.23 -8.09 11.68
CA ASN A 161 -28.33 -8.56 13.05
C ASN A 161 -28.35 -7.36 14.02
N THR A 162 -29.54 -6.86 14.34
CA THR A 162 -29.73 -5.73 15.27
C THR A 162 -29.45 -6.09 16.73
N GLY A 163 -29.26 -7.37 17.04
CA GLY A 163 -28.89 -7.84 18.38
C GLY A 163 -27.38 -7.73 18.69
N LEU A 164 -26.54 -7.29 17.73
CA LEU A 164 -25.13 -7.06 18.00
C LEU A 164 -24.90 -5.83 18.88
N ASP A 165 -23.94 -5.94 19.77
CA ASP A 165 -23.41 -4.82 20.59
C ASP A 165 -22.37 -3.97 19.85
N VAL A 166 -22.04 -4.34 18.61
CA VAL A 166 -21.07 -3.69 17.73
C VAL A 166 -21.66 -3.50 16.33
N PRO A 167 -21.15 -2.53 15.54
CA PRO A 167 -21.72 -2.23 14.22
C PRO A 167 -21.62 -3.37 13.21
N VAL A 168 -20.48 -4.07 13.19
CA VAL A 168 -20.21 -5.18 12.27
C VAL A 168 -19.36 -6.22 13.01
N ARG A 169 -19.68 -7.49 12.78
CA ARG A 169 -18.89 -8.62 13.29
C ARG A 169 -18.77 -9.70 12.21
N TYR A 170 -17.59 -10.22 12.03
CA TYR A 170 -17.40 -11.43 11.26
C TYR A 170 -17.67 -12.67 12.14
N ASN A 171 -18.70 -13.43 11.78
CA ASN A 171 -19.01 -14.70 12.39
C ASN A 171 -18.21 -15.81 11.72
N GLU A 172 -17.22 -16.33 12.43
CA GLU A 172 -16.26 -17.31 11.92
C GLU A 172 -16.90 -18.68 11.65
N ARG A 173 -17.91 -19.06 12.46
CA ARG A 173 -18.59 -20.36 12.33
C ARG A 173 -19.45 -20.42 11.08
N GLU A 174 -20.18 -19.35 10.81
CA GLU A 174 -21.08 -19.24 9.65
C GLU A 174 -20.39 -18.67 8.42
N CYS A 175 -19.14 -18.19 8.57
CA CYS A 175 -18.38 -17.49 7.53
C CYS A 175 -19.19 -16.35 6.87
N ILE A 176 -19.82 -15.50 7.70
CA ILE A 176 -20.68 -14.41 7.27
C ILE A 176 -20.39 -13.13 8.06
N LEU A 177 -20.64 -11.97 7.47
CA LEU A 177 -20.63 -10.68 8.18
C LEU A 177 -22.02 -10.41 8.75
N GLU A 178 -22.09 -10.14 10.03
CA GLU A 178 -23.29 -9.67 10.73
C GLU A 178 -23.21 -8.16 10.88
N ILE A 179 -24.29 -7.45 10.49
CA ILE A 179 -24.32 -5.99 10.44
C ILE A 179 -25.49 -5.50 11.29
N ASN A 180 -25.19 -4.65 12.26
CA ASN A 180 -26.22 -3.94 13.00
C ASN A 180 -26.63 -2.65 12.26
N THR A 181 -27.84 -2.62 11.71
CA THR A 181 -28.36 -1.53 10.91
C THR A 181 -28.85 -0.33 11.72
N GLU A 182 -28.80 -0.39 13.06
CA GLU A 182 -29.06 0.76 13.92
C GLU A 182 -27.93 1.79 13.91
N TYR A 183 -26.73 1.41 13.43
CA TYR A 183 -25.61 2.31 13.25
C TYR A 183 -25.60 2.91 11.83
N SER A 184 -25.21 4.19 11.72
CA SER A 184 -25.00 4.82 10.41
C SER A 184 -23.69 4.39 9.77
N ALA A 185 -23.61 4.46 8.44
CA ALA A 185 -22.38 4.14 7.70
C ALA A 185 -21.18 5.01 8.13
N GLY A 186 -21.43 6.27 8.49
CA GLY A 186 -20.38 7.19 8.94
C GLY A 186 -19.80 6.81 10.30
N GLN A 187 -20.64 6.30 11.21
CA GLN A 187 -20.21 5.88 12.53
C GLN A 187 -19.38 4.58 12.52
N VAL A 188 -19.46 3.83 11.43
CA VAL A 188 -19.00 2.43 11.46
C VAL A 188 -18.02 2.05 10.36
N PHE A 189 -17.58 2.97 9.49
CA PHE A 189 -16.71 2.64 8.35
C PHE A 189 -15.45 1.86 8.74
N ALA A 190 -14.87 2.10 9.90
CA ALA A 190 -13.69 1.39 10.39
C ALA A 190 -13.99 -0.08 10.72
N ALA A 191 -15.19 -0.38 11.27
CA ALA A 191 -15.55 -1.72 11.67
C ALA A 191 -15.60 -2.70 10.48
N PRO A 192 -16.31 -2.45 9.35
CA PRO A 192 -16.27 -3.35 8.21
C PRO A 192 -14.88 -3.49 7.60
N ALA A 193 -14.05 -2.45 7.59
CA ALA A 193 -12.69 -2.58 7.09
C ALA A 193 -11.90 -3.62 7.89
N THR A 194 -12.05 -3.63 9.21
CA THR A 194 -11.41 -4.60 10.11
C THR A 194 -12.06 -5.98 10.02
N GLU A 195 -13.40 -6.07 10.07
CA GLU A 195 -14.11 -7.36 10.07
C GLU A 195 -14.00 -8.10 8.72
N ILE A 196 -13.98 -7.40 7.60
CA ILE A 196 -13.67 -7.96 6.28
C ILE A 196 -12.21 -8.47 6.26
N SER A 197 -11.31 -7.82 6.98
CA SER A 197 -9.92 -8.30 7.08
C SER A 197 -9.83 -9.61 7.85
N TYR A 198 -10.59 -9.79 8.94
CA TYR A 198 -10.71 -11.09 9.60
C TYR A 198 -11.26 -12.16 8.65
N ALA A 199 -12.32 -11.87 7.90
CA ALA A 199 -12.89 -12.80 6.93
C ALA A 199 -11.87 -13.22 5.84
N ARG A 200 -11.00 -12.30 5.41
CA ARG A 200 -9.91 -12.58 4.44
C ARG A 200 -8.80 -13.43 5.06
N LEU A 201 -8.43 -13.16 6.31
CA LEU A 201 -7.40 -13.91 7.03
C LEU A 201 -7.89 -15.34 7.36
N HIS A 202 -9.18 -15.52 7.66
CA HIS A 202 -9.81 -16.83 7.88
C HIS A 202 -9.97 -17.65 6.58
N ASP A 203 -10.06 -16.97 5.43
CA ASP A 203 -10.21 -17.59 4.10
C ASP A 203 -11.33 -18.65 4.06
N ARG A 204 -12.51 -18.29 4.58
CA ARG A 204 -13.69 -19.18 4.68
C ARG A 204 -13.40 -20.52 5.38
N GLY A 205 -12.52 -20.51 6.38
CA GLY A 205 -12.10 -21.70 7.12
C GLY A 205 -10.99 -22.52 6.46
N MET A 206 -10.45 -22.07 5.33
CA MET A 206 -9.32 -22.73 4.65
C MET A 206 -8.00 -22.50 5.41
N ASN A 207 -7.85 -21.35 6.07
CA ASN A 207 -6.72 -21.09 6.94
C ASN A 207 -6.91 -21.83 8.28
N ARG A 208 -6.29 -23.00 8.42
CA ARG A 208 -6.39 -23.83 9.63
C ARG A 208 -5.67 -23.26 10.85
N ASP A 209 -4.74 -22.35 10.62
CA ASP A 209 -3.98 -21.69 11.69
C ASP A 209 -4.66 -20.39 12.14
N TYR A 210 -5.84 -20.08 11.57
CA TYR A 210 -6.58 -18.88 11.93
C TYR A 210 -7.13 -18.99 13.35
N ASP A 211 -6.82 -17.99 14.14
CA ASP A 211 -7.41 -17.68 15.42
C ASP A 211 -7.60 -16.17 15.52
N ARG A 212 -8.80 -15.70 15.86
CA ARG A 212 -9.15 -14.29 15.86
C ARG A 212 -8.21 -13.45 16.72
N GLY A 213 -7.87 -13.96 17.93
CA GLY A 213 -6.96 -13.26 18.84
C GLY A 213 -5.55 -13.16 18.26
N THR A 214 -5.04 -14.24 17.68
CA THR A 214 -3.72 -14.26 17.03
C THR A 214 -3.65 -13.31 15.86
N PHE A 215 -4.71 -13.20 15.04
CA PHE A 215 -4.73 -12.34 13.85
C PHE A 215 -5.32 -10.94 14.11
N GLN A 216 -5.63 -10.58 15.35
CA GLN A 216 -6.21 -9.28 15.68
C GLN A 216 -5.37 -8.12 15.18
N MET A 217 -4.09 -8.09 15.54
CA MET A 217 -3.16 -7.04 15.10
C MET A 217 -3.13 -6.89 13.57
N ASN A 218 -3.18 -8.01 12.84
CA ASN A 218 -3.14 -8.02 11.37
C ASN A 218 -4.42 -7.44 10.78
N ALA A 219 -5.59 -7.83 11.28
CA ALA A 219 -6.88 -7.34 10.81
C ALA A 219 -7.03 -5.83 11.09
N GLU A 220 -6.69 -5.41 12.30
CA GLU A 220 -6.69 -4.00 12.70
C GLU A 220 -5.67 -3.19 11.89
N SER A 221 -4.49 -3.73 11.56
CA SER A 221 -3.51 -3.08 10.70
C SER A 221 -4.04 -2.82 9.29
N ILE A 222 -4.75 -3.80 8.71
CA ILE A 222 -5.39 -3.63 7.40
C ILE A 222 -6.48 -2.57 7.50
N GLY A 223 -7.37 -2.67 8.51
CA GLY A 223 -8.43 -1.71 8.77
C GLY A 223 -7.91 -0.28 8.93
N PHE A 224 -6.86 -0.10 9.74
CA PHE A 224 -6.17 1.17 9.91
C PHE A 224 -5.66 1.75 8.60
N MET A 225 -4.96 0.96 7.79
CA MET A 225 -4.43 1.44 6.50
C MET A 225 -5.53 1.84 5.53
N VAL A 226 -6.67 1.12 5.53
CA VAL A 226 -7.85 1.49 4.72
C VAL A 226 -8.43 2.81 5.22
N CYS A 227 -8.73 2.94 6.50
CA CYS A 227 -9.33 4.14 7.09
C CYS A 227 -8.46 5.38 6.87
N ARG A 228 -7.15 5.28 7.15
CA ARG A 228 -6.21 6.39 6.97
C ARG A 228 -6.16 6.91 5.54
N ARG A 229 -6.26 6.03 4.55
CA ARG A 229 -6.30 6.40 3.13
C ARG A 229 -7.47 7.31 2.78
N PHE A 230 -8.57 7.21 3.50
CA PHE A 230 -9.81 7.98 3.27
C PHE A 230 -10.05 9.06 4.32
N GLY A 231 -9.09 9.33 5.20
CA GLY A 231 -9.22 10.33 6.25
C GLY A 231 -10.31 9.98 7.28
N VAL A 232 -10.60 8.70 7.46
CA VAL A 232 -11.51 8.20 8.50
C VAL A 232 -10.70 7.90 9.75
N ASP A 233 -11.18 8.39 10.88
CA ASP A 233 -10.53 8.14 12.16
C ASP A 233 -10.59 6.66 12.53
N CYS A 234 -9.44 6.11 12.87
CA CYS A 234 -9.29 4.72 13.27
C CYS A 234 -8.04 4.60 14.15
N PRO A 235 -8.14 3.99 15.33
CA PRO A 235 -6.98 3.83 16.20
C PRO A 235 -5.93 2.94 15.54
N LEU A 236 -4.66 3.18 15.89
CA LEU A 236 -3.58 2.24 15.59
C LEU A 236 -3.87 0.91 16.29
N PRO A 237 -3.54 -0.24 15.67
CA PRO A 237 -3.65 -1.52 16.35
C PRO A 237 -2.71 -1.61 17.56
N ASP A 238 -3.13 -2.40 18.55
CA ASP A 238 -2.22 -2.77 19.62
C ASP A 238 -1.13 -3.70 19.08
N ALA A 239 0.08 -3.19 19.04
CA ALA A 239 1.26 -3.90 18.55
C ALA A 239 2.10 -4.54 19.67
N ALA A 240 1.62 -4.58 20.91
CA ALA A 240 2.38 -5.17 22.04
C ALA A 240 2.81 -6.62 21.76
N GLY A 241 1.98 -7.39 21.05
CA GLY A 241 2.25 -8.77 20.66
C GLY A 241 3.08 -8.96 19.38
N VAL A 242 3.55 -7.89 18.71
CA VAL A 242 4.21 -7.99 17.39
C VAL A 242 5.42 -8.92 17.39
N GLN A 243 6.27 -8.84 18.40
CA GLN A 243 7.45 -9.68 18.52
C GLN A 243 7.08 -11.17 18.66
N GLN A 244 6.06 -11.48 19.46
CA GLN A 244 5.60 -12.85 19.64
C GLN A 244 4.98 -13.39 18.36
N PHE A 245 4.14 -12.61 17.69
CA PHE A 245 3.50 -13.01 16.42
C PHE A 245 4.55 -13.37 15.36
N TYR A 246 5.60 -12.55 15.21
CA TYR A 246 6.64 -12.77 14.20
C TYR A 246 7.80 -13.65 14.68
N SER A 247 7.76 -14.22 15.88
CA SER A 247 8.88 -15.01 16.45
C SER A 247 9.26 -16.23 15.60
N TYR A 248 8.29 -16.85 14.93
CA TYR A 248 8.48 -18.03 14.10
C TYR A 248 8.70 -17.73 12.61
N TYR A 249 8.64 -16.45 12.21
CA TYR A 249 8.81 -16.05 10.81
C TYR A 249 10.28 -15.85 10.48
N ALA A 250 10.75 -16.48 9.40
CA ALA A 250 12.06 -16.19 8.82
C ALA A 250 12.09 -14.73 8.28
N PRO A 251 13.26 -14.10 8.12
CA PRO A 251 13.37 -12.71 7.69
C PRO A 251 12.61 -12.38 6.38
N ASP A 252 12.67 -13.27 5.40
CA ASP A 252 11.98 -13.10 4.11
C ASP A 252 10.44 -13.28 4.24
N GLU A 253 9.98 -14.11 5.17
CA GLU A 253 8.55 -14.32 5.46
C GLU A 253 7.94 -13.11 6.14
N ARG A 254 8.68 -12.38 6.97
CA ARG A 254 8.22 -11.13 7.61
C ARG A 254 7.86 -10.08 6.55
N GLY A 255 8.74 -9.90 5.57
CA GLY A 255 8.48 -9.00 4.45
C GLY A 255 7.25 -9.40 3.62
N LYS A 256 7.08 -10.69 3.35
CA LYS A 256 5.89 -11.23 2.65
C LYS A 256 4.61 -11.03 3.45
N SER A 257 4.65 -11.25 4.76
CA SER A 257 3.52 -11.03 5.66
C SER A 257 3.08 -9.56 5.66
N LEU A 258 4.02 -8.62 5.84
CA LEU A 258 3.73 -7.19 5.80
C LEU A 258 3.24 -6.73 4.42
N ASP A 259 3.79 -7.27 3.32
CA ASP A 259 3.29 -7.01 1.97
C ASP A 259 1.88 -7.57 1.75
N PHE A 260 1.53 -8.69 2.37
CA PHE A 260 0.17 -9.22 2.33
C PHE A 260 -0.83 -8.27 2.99
N LEU A 261 -0.52 -7.72 4.19
CA LEU A 261 -1.36 -6.72 4.86
C LEU A 261 -1.55 -5.49 3.97
N ARG A 262 -0.46 -4.95 3.45
CA ARG A 262 -0.45 -3.82 2.52
C ARG A 262 -1.30 -4.10 1.27
N GLN A 263 -1.10 -5.24 0.63
CA GLN A 263 -1.82 -5.58 -0.61
C GLN A 263 -3.32 -5.74 -0.36
N THR A 264 -3.70 -6.32 0.78
CA THR A 264 -5.10 -6.45 1.20
C THR A 264 -5.73 -5.07 1.40
N ALA A 265 -5.07 -4.19 2.16
CA ALA A 265 -5.54 -2.82 2.37
C ALA A 265 -5.61 -2.03 1.04
N ARG A 266 -4.62 -2.20 0.18
CA ARG A 266 -4.60 -1.58 -1.14
C ARG A 266 -5.79 -2.01 -2.00
N ASN A 267 -6.06 -3.30 -2.11
CA ASN A 267 -7.16 -3.84 -2.91
C ASN A 267 -8.52 -3.35 -2.41
N MET A 268 -8.72 -3.34 -1.09
CA MET A 268 -9.93 -2.80 -0.47
C MET A 268 -10.08 -1.29 -0.77
N GLY A 269 -9.00 -0.53 -0.58
CA GLY A 269 -8.99 0.90 -0.85
C GLY A 269 -9.24 1.23 -2.33
N GLU A 270 -8.66 0.50 -3.28
CA GLU A 270 -8.92 0.69 -4.72
C GLU A 270 -10.39 0.41 -5.10
N THR A 271 -11.05 -0.52 -4.38
CA THR A 271 -12.49 -0.78 -4.59
C THR A 271 -13.32 0.39 -4.09
N VAL A 272 -13.01 0.92 -2.93
CA VAL A 272 -13.66 2.13 -2.38
C VAL A 272 -13.43 3.32 -3.31
N GLU A 273 -12.19 3.60 -3.73
CA GLU A 273 -11.89 4.73 -4.63
C GLU A 273 -12.72 4.71 -5.90
N ARG A 274 -12.84 3.55 -6.54
CA ARG A 274 -13.67 3.40 -7.76
C ARG A 274 -15.14 3.71 -7.52
N SER A 275 -15.66 3.45 -6.32
CA SER A 275 -17.06 3.69 -6.00
C SER A 275 -17.39 5.15 -5.69
N ILE A 276 -16.43 5.88 -5.11
CA ILE A 276 -16.60 7.28 -4.69
C ILE A 276 -16.16 8.30 -5.75
N GLN A 277 -15.52 7.83 -6.83
CA GLN A 277 -15.23 8.71 -7.97
C GLN A 277 -16.52 9.09 -8.67
N PRO A 278 -16.72 10.39 -9.04
CA PRO A 278 -17.88 10.78 -9.83
C PRO A 278 -17.88 9.97 -11.14
N ARG A 279 -18.99 9.29 -11.43
CA ARG A 279 -19.17 8.61 -12.71
C ARG A 279 -18.97 9.65 -13.81
N GLN A 280 -17.96 9.51 -14.65
CA GLN A 280 -17.90 10.26 -15.89
C GLN A 280 -19.19 9.91 -16.66
N GLN A 281 -20.07 10.93 -16.82
CA GLN A 281 -21.23 10.77 -17.68
C GLN A 281 -20.65 10.43 -19.07
N GLU A 282 -20.87 9.22 -19.53
CA GLU A 282 -20.68 8.87 -20.93
C GLU A 282 -21.61 9.79 -21.73
N HIS A 283 -21.05 10.85 -22.28
CA HIS A 283 -21.70 11.58 -23.36
C HIS A 283 -21.83 10.61 -24.55
N THR A 284 -22.88 9.83 -24.56
CA THR A 284 -23.38 9.20 -25.79
C THR A 284 -23.78 10.35 -26.69
N ALA A 285 -22.84 10.80 -27.49
CA ALA A 285 -23.14 11.67 -28.63
C ALA A 285 -24.07 10.85 -29.53
N SER A 286 -25.36 11.17 -29.48
CA SER A 286 -26.34 10.71 -30.44
C SER A 286 -25.89 11.21 -31.81
N ARG A 287 -25.26 10.33 -32.58
CA ARG A 287 -25.03 10.56 -34.02
C ARG A 287 -26.42 10.60 -34.67
N GLY A 288 -26.90 11.83 -34.88
CA GLY A 288 -28.06 12.08 -35.71
C GLY A 288 -27.87 11.46 -37.08
N SER A 289 -28.75 10.54 -37.42
CA SER A 289 -28.88 9.94 -38.74
C SER A 289 -29.26 11.04 -39.71
N GLY A 290 -28.28 11.62 -40.38
CA GLY A 290 -28.49 12.49 -41.55
C GLY A 290 -28.99 11.64 -42.73
N ASN A 291 -30.29 11.69 -42.96
CA ASN A 291 -30.98 11.11 -44.12
C ASN A 291 -30.48 11.82 -45.39
N ARG A 292 -29.61 11.18 -46.18
CA ARG A 292 -29.28 11.65 -47.54
C ARG A 292 -30.26 11.05 -48.51
N GLN A 293 -31.27 11.84 -48.88
CA GLN A 293 -32.09 11.58 -50.09
C GLN A 293 -31.21 11.70 -51.32
N TYR A 294 -31.08 10.62 -52.06
CA TYR A 294 -30.59 10.63 -53.43
C TYR A 294 -31.72 11.05 -54.34
N GLY A 295 -31.67 12.26 -54.89
CA GLY A 295 -32.46 12.73 -56.05
C GLY A 295 -31.79 12.26 -57.32
N ARG A 296 -32.53 11.51 -58.14
CA ARG A 296 -32.19 11.19 -59.53
C ARG A 296 -32.39 12.46 -60.40
N ARG A 297 -31.41 12.83 -61.18
CA ARG A 297 -31.53 13.13 -62.63
C ARG A 297 -30.15 13.02 -63.29
#